data_dcb0199ad1c343dd4dc7451129321446
#
_entry.id   dcb0199ad1c343dd4dc7451129321446
#
_cell.length_a   1.000
_cell.length_b   1.000
_cell.length_c   1.000
_cell.angle_alpha   90.00
_cell.angle_beta   90.00
_cell.angle_gamma   90.00
#
_symmetry.space_group_name_H-M   'P 1'
#
loop_
_entity.id
_entity.type
_entity.pdbx_description
1 polymer ?
#
loop_
_entity_poly.entity_id
_entity_poly.type
_entity_poly.pdbx_seq_one_letter_code
_entity_poly.pdbx_strand_id
1 'polypeptide(L)'
;MMKNPEKKALIRKLVKKEEKAAHEMASRIWELAEPPLKERESSKTIARYLAGNGFRVTWPFKMMPTAFMAERGSGKPVIGLLGEYDALPDCGEKASTYGHGCGHNLLGVASAVGAVAAGNFIEKKKIPGKVVYWGCPAEETLVGKAYMARDGGFRGMDACLCWHPSSVNSIRSSGGSALDSVMFEFRGKTSHAAASPESGRSALDAAIIMDVS
;
A
#
# COMPACT_ATOMS: atom_id res chain seq x y z
N MET A 1 21.55 -22.12 -20.89
CA MET A 1 21.17 -21.06 -19.92
C MET A 1 20.93 -19.76 -20.68
N MET A 2 19.74 -19.11 -20.55
CA MET A 2 19.47 -17.85 -21.25
C MET A 2 20.45 -16.75 -20.83
N LYS A 3 20.92 -15.95 -21.79
CA LYS A 3 21.74 -14.75 -21.51
C LYS A 3 20.90 -13.68 -20.82
N ASN A 4 21.53 -12.79 -20.03
CA ASN A 4 20.83 -11.76 -19.28
C ASN A 4 19.94 -10.82 -20.16
N PRO A 5 20.38 -10.39 -21.38
CA PRO A 5 19.52 -9.60 -22.27
C PRO A 5 18.25 -10.32 -22.71
N GLU A 6 18.32 -11.63 -22.99
CA GLU A 6 17.16 -12.44 -23.41
C GLU A 6 16.14 -12.58 -22.27
N LYS A 7 16.61 -12.73 -21.02
CA LYS A 7 15.75 -12.76 -19.83
C LYS A 7 15.02 -11.43 -19.68
N LYS A 8 15.73 -10.31 -19.80
CA LYS A 8 15.14 -8.97 -19.71
C LYS A 8 14.10 -8.73 -20.82
N ALA A 9 14.38 -9.13 -22.05
CA ALA A 9 13.45 -9.02 -23.18
C ALA A 9 12.17 -9.85 -22.93
N LEU A 10 12.30 -11.07 -22.41
CA LEU A 10 11.15 -11.91 -22.07
C LEU A 10 10.31 -11.27 -20.96
N ILE A 11 10.93 -10.78 -19.88
CA ILE A 11 10.22 -10.12 -18.77
C ILE A 11 9.47 -8.88 -19.27
N ARG A 12 10.12 -8.03 -20.07
CA ARG A 12 9.45 -6.87 -20.70
C ARG A 12 8.23 -7.27 -21.52
N LYS A 13 8.34 -8.35 -22.30
CA LYS A 13 7.20 -8.88 -23.07
C LYS A 13 6.06 -9.37 -22.16
N LEU A 14 6.39 -10.01 -21.04
CA LEU A 14 5.40 -10.47 -20.07
C LEU A 14 4.68 -9.29 -19.39
N VAL A 15 5.42 -8.27 -18.97
CA VAL A 15 4.85 -7.04 -18.39
C VAL A 15 3.97 -6.31 -19.42
N LYS A 16 4.43 -6.16 -20.66
CA LYS A 16 3.67 -5.46 -21.71
C LYS A 16 2.33 -6.11 -22.03
N LYS A 17 2.18 -7.42 -21.83
CA LYS A 17 0.89 -8.11 -22.00
C LYS A 17 -0.18 -7.63 -21.03
N GLU A 18 0.24 -7.16 -19.88
CA GLU A 18 -0.65 -6.73 -18.79
C GLU A 18 -0.95 -5.22 -18.84
N GLU A 19 -0.43 -4.50 -19.84
CA GLU A 19 -0.53 -3.03 -19.95
C GLU A 19 -1.98 -2.51 -19.86
N LYS A 20 -2.89 -3.13 -20.61
CA LYS A 20 -4.31 -2.75 -20.60
C LYS A 20 -4.92 -2.96 -19.20
N ALA A 21 -4.74 -4.14 -18.62
CA ALA A 21 -5.25 -4.45 -17.29
C ALA A 21 -4.65 -3.54 -16.21
N ALA A 22 -3.34 -3.20 -16.35
CA ALA A 22 -2.69 -2.26 -15.46
C ALA A 22 -3.34 -0.88 -15.49
N HIS A 23 -3.59 -0.33 -16.68
CA HIS A 23 -4.24 0.97 -16.84
C HIS A 23 -5.66 0.97 -16.28
N GLU A 24 -6.46 -0.06 -16.59
CA GLU A 24 -7.83 -0.19 -16.09
C GLU A 24 -7.87 -0.26 -14.55
N MET A 25 -6.99 -1.06 -13.94
CA MET A 25 -6.90 -1.15 -12.49
C MET A 25 -6.43 0.15 -11.84
N ALA A 26 -5.38 0.78 -12.39
CA ALA A 26 -4.85 2.02 -11.85
C ALA A 26 -5.86 3.16 -11.92
N SER A 27 -6.60 3.28 -13.03
CA SER A 27 -7.68 4.25 -13.18
C SER A 27 -8.83 3.96 -12.21
N ARG A 28 -9.20 2.69 -12.07
CA ARG A 28 -10.26 2.30 -11.13
C ARG A 28 -9.91 2.63 -9.68
N ILE A 29 -8.68 2.35 -9.25
CA ILE A 29 -8.23 2.65 -7.88
C ILE A 29 -8.11 4.17 -7.68
N TRP A 30 -7.66 4.90 -8.71
CA TRP A 30 -7.67 6.38 -8.70
C TRP A 30 -9.07 6.94 -8.44
N GLU A 31 -10.09 6.45 -9.17
CA GLU A 31 -11.48 6.87 -9.00
C GLU A 31 -12.05 6.53 -7.61
N LEU A 32 -11.67 5.38 -7.06
CA LEU A 32 -12.13 4.93 -5.75
C LEU A 32 -11.59 5.81 -4.62
N ALA A 33 -10.35 6.23 -4.69
CA ALA A 33 -9.65 7.07 -3.72
C ALA A 33 -10.00 6.70 -2.26
N GLU A 34 -9.93 5.42 -1.93
CA GLU A 34 -10.36 4.90 -0.64
C GLU A 34 -9.33 5.23 0.46
N PRO A 35 -9.78 5.78 1.60
CA PRO A 35 -8.88 6.14 2.68
C PRO A 35 -8.28 4.92 3.40
N PRO A 36 -7.21 5.12 4.18
CA PRO A 36 -6.57 4.06 4.97
C PRO A 36 -7.57 3.23 5.79
N LEU A 37 -7.40 1.92 5.81
CA LEU A 37 -8.25 0.89 6.44
C LEU A 37 -9.66 0.75 5.85
N LYS A 38 -9.97 1.48 4.78
CA LYS A 38 -11.26 1.42 4.08
C LYS A 38 -11.12 1.03 2.60
N GLU A 39 -9.95 0.61 2.16
CA GLU A 39 -9.59 0.29 0.77
C GLU A 39 -10.22 -1.03 0.28
N ARG A 40 -11.54 -1.15 0.42
CA ARG A 40 -12.27 -2.40 0.18
C ARG A 40 -12.29 -2.79 -1.28
N GLU A 41 -12.66 -1.88 -2.16
CA GLU A 41 -12.77 -2.16 -3.59
C GLU A 41 -11.41 -2.09 -4.28
N SER A 42 -10.49 -1.25 -3.83
CA SER A 42 -9.11 -1.19 -4.29
C SER A 42 -8.38 -2.50 -4.06
N SER A 43 -8.43 -3.02 -2.82
CA SER A 43 -7.84 -4.32 -2.49
C SER A 43 -8.48 -5.48 -3.26
N LYS A 44 -9.82 -5.49 -3.41
CA LYS A 44 -10.53 -6.49 -4.23
C LYS A 44 -10.15 -6.45 -5.70
N THR A 45 -9.97 -5.26 -6.25
CA THR A 45 -9.57 -5.08 -7.66
C THR A 45 -8.25 -5.79 -7.93
N ILE A 46 -7.25 -5.55 -7.09
CA ILE A 46 -5.93 -6.19 -7.23
C ILE A 46 -6.01 -7.69 -6.92
N ALA A 47 -6.72 -8.09 -5.86
CA ALA A 47 -6.83 -9.50 -5.47
C ALA A 47 -7.50 -10.34 -6.56
N ARG A 48 -8.58 -9.83 -7.20
CA ARG A 48 -9.25 -10.50 -8.32
C ARG A 48 -8.34 -10.64 -9.55
N TYR A 49 -7.58 -9.61 -9.86
CA TYR A 49 -6.60 -9.68 -10.95
C TYR A 49 -5.55 -10.76 -10.70
N LEU A 50 -4.99 -10.83 -9.50
CA LEU A 50 -4.01 -11.85 -9.13
C LEU A 50 -4.62 -13.26 -9.15
N ALA A 51 -5.83 -13.43 -8.61
CA ALA A 51 -6.53 -14.71 -8.66
C ALA A 51 -6.79 -15.17 -10.11
N GLY A 52 -7.25 -14.26 -10.99
CA GLY A 52 -7.44 -14.52 -12.42
C GLY A 52 -6.14 -14.89 -13.15
N ASN A 53 -4.99 -14.55 -12.59
CA ASN A 53 -3.65 -14.87 -13.09
C ASN A 53 -2.98 -16.03 -12.34
N GLY A 54 -3.77 -16.90 -11.69
CA GLY A 54 -3.28 -18.13 -11.10
C GLY A 54 -2.59 -17.99 -9.74
N PHE A 55 -2.78 -16.87 -9.05
CA PHE A 55 -2.35 -16.73 -7.66
C PHE A 55 -3.41 -17.29 -6.71
N ARG A 56 -2.97 -17.99 -5.68
CA ARG A 56 -3.82 -18.36 -4.54
C ARG A 56 -3.89 -17.17 -3.59
N VAL A 57 -5.08 -16.60 -3.44
CA VAL A 57 -5.32 -15.43 -2.59
C VAL A 57 -5.80 -15.86 -1.21
N THR A 58 -5.16 -15.34 -0.17
CA THR A 58 -5.59 -15.44 1.22
C THR A 58 -6.09 -14.07 1.66
N TRP A 59 -7.38 -13.96 1.89
CA TRP A 59 -8.04 -12.72 2.27
C TRP A 59 -9.16 -12.94 3.30
N PRO A 60 -9.31 -12.10 4.33
CA PRO A 60 -8.38 -11.04 4.76
C PRO A 60 -7.08 -11.62 5.32
N PHE A 61 -6.03 -10.82 5.39
CA PHE A 61 -4.82 -11.21 6.08
C PHE A 61 -4.97 -10.88 7.58
N LYS A 62 -5.21 -11.93 8.37
CA LYS A 62 -5.42 -11.83 9.83
C LYS A 62 -6.55 -10.87 10.18
N MET A 63 -6.29 -9.91 11.06
CA MET A 63 -7.28 -8.95 11.56
C MET A 63 -7.48 -7.74 10.64
N MET A 64 -6.73 -7.62 9.55
CA MET A 64 -6.82 -6.48 8.63
C MET A 64 -7.74 -6.78 7.44
N PRO A 65 -8.96 -6.23 7.40
CA PRO A 65 -9.99 -6.61 6.43
C PRO A 65 -9.65 -6.22 4.98
N THR A 66 -8.74 -5.28 4.78
CA THR A 66 -8.31 -4.82 3.46
C THR A 66 -6.90 -5.29 3.08
N ALA A 67 -6.19 -5.98 4.00
CA ALA A 67 -4.92 -6.63 3.69
C ALA A 67 -5.14 -8.03 3.12
N PHE A 68 -4.27 -8.45 2.22
CA PHE A 68 -4.29 -9.81 1.65
C PHE A 68 -2.90 -10.29 1.23
N MET A 69 -2.77 -11.58 1.06
CA MET A 69 -1.60 -12.22 0.47
C MET A 69 -2.02 -13.01 -0.76
N ALA A 70 -1.25 -12.96 -1.82
CA ALA A 70 -1.45 -13.78 -3.00
C ALA A 70 -0.13 -14.46 -3.39
N GLU A 71 -0.15 -15.78 -3.61
CA GLU A 71 1.07 -16.54 -3.88
C GLU A 71 0.94 -17.44 -5.11
N ARG A 72 2.03 -17.58 -5.86
CA ARG A 72 2.13 -18.48 -7.02
C ARG A 72 3.53 -19.09 -7.11
N GLY A 73 3.59 -20.35 -7.54
CA GLY A 73 4.83 -21.12 -7.63
C GLY A 73 5.12 -21.91 -6.35
N SER A 74 6.24 -22.61 -6.34
CA SER A 74 6.67 -23.44 -5.21
C SER A 74 8.18 -23.54 -5.12
N GLY A 75 8.68 -23.83 -3.92
CA GLY A 75 10.12 -23.91 -3.67
C GLY A 75 10.76 -22.56 -3.38
N LYS A 76 12.08 -22.51 -3.50
CA LYS A 76 12.89 -21.32 -3.22
C LYS A 76 13.57 -20.81 -4.50
N PRO A 77 13.91 -19.51 -4.59
CA PRO A 77 13.66 -18.47 -3.57
C PRO A 77 12.18 -18.06 -3.48
N VAL A 78 11.79 -17.52 -2.32
CA VAL A 78 10.48 -16.90 -2.09
C VAL A 78 10.63 -15.38 -2.16
N ILE A 79 10.08 -14.78 -3.19
CA ILE A 79 10.21 -13.32 -3.44
C ILE A 79 8.87 -12.65 -3.18
N GLY A 80 8.88 -11.70 -2.24
CA GLY A 80 7.74 -10.85 -1.93
C GLY A 80 7.76 -9.58 -2.77
N LEU A 81 6.58 -9.16 -3.25
CA LEU A 81 6.32 -7.83 -3.81
C LEU A 81 5.25 -7.16 -2.97
N LEU A 82 5.50 -5.93 -2.56
CA LEU A 82 4.58 -5.16 -1.75
C LEU A 82 3.81 -4.17 -2.62
N GLY A 83 2.52 -4.05 -2.40
CA GLY A 83 1.68 -3.08 -3.07
C GLY A 83 0.77 -2.37 -2.09
N GLU A 84 0.69 -1.07 -2.22
CA GLU A 84 -0.14 -0.14 -1.46
C GLU A 84 -1.26 0.38 -2.34
N TYR A 85 -2.36 0.84 -1.77
CA TYR A 85 -3.53 1.28 -2.53
C TYR A 85 -4.46 2.25 -1.76
N ASP A 86 -4.01 2.78 -0.64
CA ASP A 86 -4.72 3.80 0.13
C ASP A 86 -4.49 5.20 -0.43
N ALA A 87 -5.46 6.10 -0.19
CA ALA A 87 -5.48 7.48 -0.66
C ALA A 87 -5.26 8.45 0.51
N LEU A 88 -4.69 9.61 0.20
CA LEU A 88 -4.44 10.71 1.12
C LEU A 88 -5.66 11.64 1.26
N PRO A 89 -5.93 12.19 2.46
CA PRO A 89 -6.89 13.25 2.61
C PRO A 89 -6.45 14.52 1.88
N ASP A 90 -7.41 15.33 1.47
CA ASP A 90 -7.20 16.63 0.79
C ASP A 90 -6.36 16.58 -0.51
N CYS A 91 -6.20 15.39 -1.09
CA CYS A 91 -5.50 15.17 -2.36
C CYS A 91 -6.45 14.88 -3.54
N GLY A 92 -7.77 14.98 -3.33
CA GLY A 92 -8.75 14.78 -4.38
C GLY A 92 -8.96 16.04 -5.24
N GLU A 93 -9.76 15.91 -6.29
CA GLU A 93 -10.07 17.03 -7.20
C GLU A 93 -10.89 18.15 -6.54
N LYS A 94 -11.60 17.83 -5.47
CA LYS A 94 -12.38 18.79 -4.67
C LYS A 94 -11.78 18.92 -3.29
N ALA A 95 -11.91 20.09 -2.69
CA ALA A 95 -11.49 20.32 -1.32
C ALA A 95 -12.11 19.28 -0.36
N SER A 96 -11.33 18.85 0.63
CA SER A 96 -11.72 17.85 1.64
C SER A 96 -12.08 16.47 1.08
N THR A 97 -11.57 16.12 -0.10
CA THR A 97 -11.73 14.77 -0.68
C THR A 97 -10.40 14.00 -0.71
N TYR A 98 -10.50 12.67 -0.68
CA TYR A 98 -9.34 11.80 -0.80
C TYR A 98 -8.84 11.71 -2.25
N GLY A 99 -7.54 11.50 -2.42
CA GLY A 99 -6.92 11.31 -3.73
C GLY A 99 -5.57 10.62 -3.63
N HIS A 100 -5.06 10.12 -4.75
CA HIS A 100 -3.79 9.40 -4.82
C HIS A 100 -2.59 10.33 -5.05
N GLY A 101 -2.42 11.35 -4.19
CA GLY A 101 -1.28 12.26 -4.25
C GLY A 101 0.08 11.58 -4.09
N CYS A 102 0.13 10.45 -3.41
CA CYS A 102 1.33 9.61 -3.24
C CYS A 102 1.51 8.54 -4.33
N GLY A 103 0.52 8.36 -5.21
CA GLY A 103 0.59 7.42 -6.33
C GLY A 103 0.44 5.94 -5.97
N HIS A 104 -0.21 5.62 -4.84
CA HIS A 104 -0.43 4.23 -4.41
C HIS A 104 -1.31 3.44 -5.39
N ASN A 105 -2.21 4.11 -6.15
CA ASN A 105 -2.94 3.48 -7.25
C ASN A 105 -2.01 2.89 -8.33
N LEU A 106 -0.85 3.52 -8.57
CA LEU A 106 0.17 3.02 -9.49
C LEU A 106 1.05 1.96 -8.81
N LEU A 107 1.45 2.19 -7.54
CA LEU A 107 2.34 1.32 -6.79
C LEU A 107 1.76 -0.08 -6.63
N GLY A 108 0.52 -0.16 -6.14
CA GLY A 108 -0.17 -1.44 -5.94
C GLY A 108 -0.33 -2.23 -7.21
N VAL A 109 -0.75 -1.56 -8.29
CA VAL A 109 -0.98 -2.18 -9.59
C VAL A 109 0.32 -2.63 -10.24
N ALA A 110 1.36 -1.80 -10.28
CA ALA A 110 2.61 -2.19 -10.92
C ALA A 110 3.31 -3.32 -10.18
N SER A 111 3.23 -3.37 -8.85
CA SER A 111 3.70 -4.51 -8.05
C SER A 111 2.92 -5.79 -8.39
N ALA A 112 1.60 -5.71 -8.59
CA ALA A 112 0.77 -6.85 -8.97
C ALA A 112 1.09 -7.37 -10.39
N VAL A 113 1.26 -6.47 -11.34
CA VAL A 113 1.72 -6.80 -12.70
C VAL A 113 3.12 -7.42 -12.68
N GLY A 114 4.01 -6.87 -11.87
CA GLY A 114 5.34 -7.43 -11.64
C GLY A 114 5.28 -8.86 -11.09
N ALA A 115 4.39 -9.12 -10.13
CA ALA A 115 4.16 -10.45 -9.57
C ALA A 115 3.64 -11.43 -10.64
N VAL A 116 2.66 -11.04 -11.46
CA VAL A 116 2.14 -11.86 -12.56
C VAL A 116 3.23 -12.16 -13.58
N ALA A 117 4.00 -11.17 -13.99
CA ALA A 117 5.10 -11.36 -14.93
C ALA A 117 6.18 -12.31 -14.38
N ALA A 118 6.52 -12.18 -13.09
CA ALA A 118 7.47 -13.06 -12.41
C ALA A 118 6.92 -14.50 -12.30
N GLY A 119 5.66 -14.67 -11.91
CA GLY A 119 4.98 -15.97 -11.87
C GLY A 119 4.98 -16.66 -13.24
N ASN A 120 4.60 -15.92 -14.28
CA ASN A 120 4.62 -16.43 -15.66
C ASN A 120 6.04 -16.78 -16.14
N PHE A 121 7.05 -16.03 -15.69
CA PHE A 121 8.45 -16.30 -16.04
C PHE A 121 8.95 -17.58 -15.41
N ILE A 122 8.77 -17.79 -14.10
CA ILE A 122 9.27 -19.00 -13.43
C ILE A 122 8.57 -20.24 -13.95
N GLU A 123 7.26 -20.19 -14.20
CA GLU A 123 6.51 -21.28 -14.77
C GLU A 123 6.95 -21.61 -16.20
N LYS A 124 7.02 -20.60 -17.08
CA LYS A 124 7.47 -20.79 -18.48
C LYS A 124 8.90 -21.37 -18.55
N LYS A 125 9.73 -21.05 -17.57
CA LYS A 125 11.12 -21.53 -17.52
C LYS A 125 11.30 -22.78 -16.69
N LYS A 126 10.23 -23.28 -16.06
CA LYS A 126 10.25 -24.45 -15.17
C LYS A 126 11.36 -24.34 -14.11
N ILE A 127 11.54 -23.15 -13.54
CA ILE A 127 12.49 -22.91 -12.47
C ILE A 127 11.77 -22.89 -11.13
N PRO A 128 12.36 -23.44 -10.06
CA PRO A 128 11.77 -23.37 -8.73
C PRO A 128 11.76 -21.94 -8.25
N GLY A 129 10.78 -21.63 -7.42
CA GLY A 129 10.62 -20.31 -6.82
C GLY A 129 9.15 -20.00 -6.56
N LYS A 130 8.91 -19.13 -5.60
CA LYS A 130 7.59 -18.65 -5.24
C LYS A 130 7.56 -17.13 -5.32
N VAL A 131 6.51 -16.61 -5.92
CA VAL A 131 6.21 -15.17 -5.92
C VAL A 131 5.06 -14.95 -4.97
N VAL A 132 5.21 -13.99 -4.06
CA VAL A 132 4.19 -13.59 -3.09
C VAL A 132 3.91 -12.10 -3.27
N TYR A 133 2.67 -11.75 -3.53
CA TYR A 133 2.21 -10.36 -3.48
C TYR A 133 1.57 -10.10 -2.11
N TRP A 134 1.99 -9.02 -1.49
CA TRP A 134 1.44 -8.52 -0.25
C TRP A 134 0.62 -7.27 -0.51
N GLY A 135 -0.70 -7.35 -0.38
CA GLY A 135 -1.58 -6.20 -0.40
C GLY A 135 -1.54 -5.51 0.95
N CYS A 136 -0.91 -4.35 0.99
CA CYS A 136 -0.57 -3.59 2.18
C CYS A 136 -1.45 -2.34 2.27
N PRO A 137 -2.53 -2.34 3.05
CA PRO A 137 -3.38 -1.17 3.26
C PRO A 137 -2.74 -0.19 4.25
N ALA A 138 -3.32 1.01 4.34
CA ALA A 138 -3.07 1.99 5.41
C ALA A 138 -1.59 2.35 5.59
N GLU A 139 -0.89 2.59 4.47
CA GLU A 139 0.50 3.05 4.52
C GLU A 139 0.56 4.49 5.04
N GLU A 140 -0.34 5.35 4.59
CA GLU A 140 -0.39 6.78 4.94
C GLU A 140 -0.71 7.05 6.43
N THR A 141 -1.18 6.05 7.15
CA THR A 141 -1.33 6.10 8.62
C THR A 141 -0.21 5.34 9.33
N LEU A 142 0.80 4.84 8.59
CA LEU A 142 1.99 4.15 9.07
C LEU A 142 1.72 2.87 9.90
N VAL A 143 0.54 2.29 9.78
CA VAL A 143 0.13 1.14 10.60
C VAL A 143 0.05 -0.17 9.82
N GLY A 144 -0.29 -0.14 8.53
CA GLY A 144 -0.64 -1.33 7.77
C GLY A 144 0.43 -2.41 7.80
N LYS A 145 1.62 -2.12 7.30
CA LYS A 145 2.72 -3.09 7.27
C LYS A 145 3.23 -3.48 8.66
N ALA A 146 3.17 -2.54 9.63
CA ALA A 146 3.55 -2.83 11.01
C ALA A 146 2.65 -3.90 11.64
N TYR A 147 1.33 -3.78 11.47
CA TYR A 147 0.38 -4.80 11.93
C TYR A 147 0.53 -6.11 11.15
N MET A 148 0.71 -6.07 9.83
CA MET A 148 0.96 -7.26 9.05
C MET A 148 2.22 -8.00 9.52
N ALA A 149 3.31 -7.29 9.80
CA ALA A 149 4.56 -7.86 10.31
C ALA A 149 4.39 -8.47 11.70
N ARG A 150 3.73 -7.76 12.62
CA ARG A 150 3.36 -8.27 13.95
C ARG A 150 2.60 -9.59 13.86
N ASP A 151 1.65 -9.67 12.94
CA ASP A 151 0.78 -10.82 12.77
C ASP A 151 1.43 -11.95 11.92
N GLY A 152 2.74 -11.86 11.67
CA GLY A 152 3.54 -12.87 10.99
C GLY A 152 3.66 -12.71 9.47
N GLY A 153 3.18 -11.61 8.92
CA GLY A 153 3.41 -11.26 7.51
C GLY A 153 4.90 -11.10 7.19
N PHE A 154 5.23 -11.24 5.92
CA PHE A 154 6.58 -11.14 5.37
C PHE A 154 7.58 -12.21 5.86
N ARG A 155 7.19 -13.09 6.77
CA ARG A 155 8.06 -14.17 7.24
C ARG A 155 8.30 -15.21 6.15
N GLY A 156 9.51 -15.76 6.13
CA GLY A 156 9.88 -16.81 5.16
C GLY A 156 10.14 -16.30 3.74
N MET A 157 10.18 -14.97 3.53
CA MET A 157 10.64 -14.37 2.29
C MET A 157 12.18 -14.39 2.24
N ASP A 158 12.75 -14.77 1.11
CA ASP A 158 14.18 -14.64 0.87
C ASP A 158 14.55 -13.19 0.46
N ALA A 159 13.61 -12.47 -0.16
CA ALA A 159 13.67 -11.01 -0.39
C ALA A 159 12.27 -10.43 -0.53
N CYS A 160 12.11 -9.15 -0.13
CA CYS A 160 10.93 -8.36 -0.41
C CYS A 160 11.31 -7.14 -1.23
N LEU A 161 10.54 -6.86 -2.28
CA LEU A 161 10.71 -5.71 -3.14
C LEU A 161 9.51 -4.78 -2.98
N CYS A 162 9.81 -3.51 -2.75
CA CYS A 162 8.84 -2.43 -2.79
C CYS A 162 9.41 -1.35 -3.72
N TRP A 163 8.54 -0.64 -4.42
CA TRP A 163 8.92 0.57 -5.15
C TRP A 163 7.96 1.69 -4.75
N HIS A 164 8.36 2.92 -5.02
CA HIS A 164 7.51 4.07 -4.74
C HIS A 164 7.70 5.11 -5.85
N PRO A 165 6.62 5.75 -6.34
CA PRO A 165 6.73 6.85 -7.28
C PRO A 165 7.65 7.95 -6.74
N SER A 166 8.53 8.46 -7.59
CA SER A 166 9.50 9.51 -7.23
C SER A 166 9.95 10.24 -8.49
N SER A 167 10.55 11.42 -8.31
CA SER A 167 11.15 12.21 -9.39
C SER A 167 12.43 11.61 -9.99
N VAL A 168 13.01 10.61 -9.30
CA VAL A 168 14.25 9.96 -9.73
C VAL A 168 14.18 8.45 -9.57
N ASN A 169 14.85 7.73 -10.47
CA ASN A 169 15.05 6.29 -10.35
C ASN A 169 16.28 6.02 -9.47
N SER A 170 16.08 5.55 -8.26
CA SER A 170 17.15 5.24 -7.31
C SER A 170 16.81 4.02 -6.46
N ILE A 171 17.84 3.38 -5.93
CA ILE A 171 17.70 2.37 -4.88
C ILE A 171 17.96 3.09 -3.55
N ARG A 172 16.99 3.05 -2.65
CA ARG A 172 17.14 3.58 -1.30
C ARG A 172 17.59 2.48 -0.35
N SER A 173 18.63 2.75 0.42
CA SER A 173 19.13 1.89 1.48
C SER A 173 19.11 2.57 2.86
N SER A 174 18.51 3.75 2.97
CA SER A 174 18.34 4.47 4.23
C SER A 174 17.27 3.80 5.10
N GLY A 175 17.48 3.74 6.40
CA GLY A 175 16.44 3.42 7.37
C GLY A 175 15.40 4.53 7.45
N GLY A 176 14.23 4.23 8.02
CA GLY A 176 13.22 5.20 8.42
C GLY A 176 13.40 5.64 9.86
N SER A 177 12.87 6.80 10.21
CA SER A 177 12.72 7.22 11.60
C SER A 177 11.62 6.42 12.29
N ALA A 178 11.75 6.21 13.60
CA ALA A 178 10.64 5.73 14.41
C ALA A 178 9.55 6.81 14.46
N LEU A 179 8.30 6.38 14.47
CA LEU A 179 7.16 7.28 14.51
C LEU A 179 6.10 6.76 15.47
N ASP A 180 5.57 7.67 16.28
CA ASP A 180 4.33 7.48 17.04
C ASP A 180 3.32 8.51 16.54
N SER A 181 2.12 8.06 16.17
CA SER A 181 1.01 8.94 15.77
C SER A 181 -0.01 8.97 16.90
N VAL A 182 -0.29 10.16 17.42
CA VAL A 182 -1.21 10.37 18.54
C VAL A 182 -2.24 11.42 18.17
N MET A 183 -3.51 11.14 18.45
CA MET A 183 -4.60 12.12 18.34
C MET A 183 -4.95 12.62 19.72
N PHE A 184 -4.87 13.94 19.92
CA PHE A 184 -5.30 14.61 21.14
C PHE A 184 -6.66 15.28 20.89
N GLU A 185 -7.61 15.02 21.77
CA GLU A 185 -8.94 15.65 21.72
C GLU A 185 -9.07 16.61 22.91
N PHE A 186 -9.28 17.90 22.64
CA PHE A 186 -9.51 18.92 23.65
C PHE A 186 -10.99 19.30 23.69
N ARG A 187 -11.57 19.32 24.90
CA ARG A 187 -12.95 19.70 25.13
C ARG A 187 -13.04 20.97 25.96
N GLY A 188 -13.57 22.04 25.36
CA GLY A 188 -13.80 23.31 26.00
C GLY A 188 -15.12 23.37 26.76
N LYS A 189 -15.31 24.47 27.47
CA LYS A 189 -16.59 24.88 28.09
C LYS A 189 -16.91 26.30 27.67
N THR A 190 -18.07 26.50 27.08
CA THR A 190 -18.51 27.80 26.64
C THR A 190 -18.92 28.68 27.85
N SER A 191 -18.58 29.95 27.78
CA SER A 191 -19.08 30.98 28.71
C SER A 191 -19.25 32.32 27.99
N HIS A 192 -19.97 33.24 28.61
CA HIS A 192 -20.10 34.59 28.08
C HIS A 192 -18.80 35.37 28.35
N ALA A 193 -18.12 35.80 27.28
CA ALA A 193 -16.77 36.38 27.38
C ALA A 193 -16.68 37.65 28.24
N ALA A 194 -17.78 38.45 28.31
CA ALA A 194 -17.82 39.69 29.13
C ALA A 194 -18.47 39.51 30.49
N ALA A 195 -19.39 38.55 30.65
CA ALA A 195 -20.17 38.41 31.89
C ALA A 195 -19.59 37.38 32.86
N SER A 196 -18.94 36.32 32.35
CA SER A 196 -18.41 35.23 33.19
C SER A 196 -17.27 34.49 32.48
N PRO A 197 -16.18 35.19 32.06
CA PRO A 197 -15.07 34.57 31.34
C PRO A 197 -14.41 33.45 32.16
N GLU A 198 -14.34 33.60 33.49
CA GLU A 198 -13.77 32.63 34.42
C GLU A 198 -14.50 31.28 34.45
N SER A 199 -15.74 31.24 33.98
CA SER A 199 -16.53 30.01 33.92
C SER A 199 -16.26 29.18 32.66
N GLY A 200 -15.54 29.74 31.69
CA GLY A 200 -15.17 29.09 30.42
C GLY A 200 -13.86 28.31 30.48
N ARG A 201 -13.64 27.51 29.47
CA ARG A 201 -12.35 26.87 29.16
C ARG A 201 -12.17 26.81 27.65
N SER A 202 -11.06 27.35 27.16
CA SER A 202 -10.73 27.31 25.74
C SER A 202 -10.03 26.00 25.38
N ALA A 203 -10.63 25.20 24.49
CA ALA A 203 -9.99 24.03 23.94
C ALA A 203 -8.84 24.43 22.98
N LEU A 204 -9.00 25.57 22.29
CA LEU A 204 -7.98 26.10 21.40
C LEU A 204 -6.72 26.49 22.17
N ASP A 205 -6.87 27.22 23.29
CA ASP A 205 -5.71 27.61 24.13
C ASP A 205 -4.97 26.38 24.65
N ALA A 206 -5.69 25.33 25.06
CA ALA A 206 -5.09 24.08 25.49
C ALA A 206 -4.28 23.41 24.34
N ALA A 207 -4.80 23.41 23.12
CA ALA A 207 -4.07 22.87 21.96
C ALA A 207 -2.83 23.71 21.63
N ILE A 208 -2.94 25.04 21.66
CA ILE A 208 -1.79 25.96 21.45
C ILE A 208 -0.71 25.76 22.50
N ILE A 209 -1.10 25.68 23.78
CA ILE A 209 -0.14 25.48 24.89
C ILE A 209 0.61 24.16 24.70
N MET A 210 -0.09 23.08 24.32
CA MET A 210 0.54 21.79 24.05
C MET A 210 1.52 21.83 22.88
N ASP A 211 1.22 22.60 21.83
CA ASP A 211 2.06 22.72 20.63
C ASP A 211 3.37 23.48 20.90
N VAL A 212 3.35 24.46 21.82
CA VAL A 212 4.51 25.30 22.12
C VAL A 212 5.32 24.85 23.34
N SER A 213 4.92 23.74 24.00
CA SER A 213 5.59 23.19 25.21
C SER A 213 6.57 22.09 24.85
#